data_8b1c2efd1c329211c7801887fb876ddc
#
_entry.id   8b1c2efd1c329211c7801887fb876ddc
#
_cell.length_a   1.000
_cell.length_b   1.000
_cell.length_c   1.000
_cell.angle_alpha   90.00
_cell.angle_beta   90.00
_cell.angle_gamma   90.00
#
_symmetry.space_group_name_H-M   'P 1'
#
loop_
_entity.id
_entity.type
_entity.pdbx_description
1 polymer ?
#
loop_
_entity_poly.entity_id
_entity_poly.type
_entity_poly.pdbx_seq_one_letter_code
_entity_poly.pdbx_strand_id
1 'polypeptide(L)'
;MSDIKSSTLELVGKTPIVNASRYAAKAGVTDATILVKLEAFNPAGSVKDRIAKAMIDDAEAKGALKAGSVIIEPTSGNTGIGLASVAAARGYRIIIVMPETMSVERRQLMKAYGAELVLTEGAKGMKGAIAKADELAKEIPNSFIPGQFVNPANPEVHKKTTGPEIWEDLDGKVDILVAGVGTGGTLSGVGGYLKSQNPNVKVVAVEPAGSPVLSKGTAGAHKIQGIGAGFVPDVLDTRVYDEIITVENQDAFATGRKIGHQEGVLVGISSG
;
A
#
# COMPACT_ATOMS: atom_id res chain seq x y z
N MET A 1 15.28 15.35 26.19
CA MET A 1 14.46 16.19 25.27
C MET A 1 13.08 15.56 25.18
N SER A 2 12.02 16.36 25.14
CA SER A 2 10.65 15.85 25.00
C SER A 2 10.46 15.24 23.61
N ASP A 3 9.79 14.07 23.51
CA ASP A 3 9.49 13.40 22.26
C ASP A 3 8.10 13.85 21.70
N ILE A 4 7.87 15.16 21.74
CA ILE A 4 6.64 15.76 21.21
C ILE A 4 6.79 15.95 19.70
N LYS A 5 5.91 15.31 18.93
CA LYS A 5 5.88 15.44 17.47
C LYS A 5 5.13 16.73 17.07
N SER A 6 5.62 17.42 16.07
CA SER A 6 4.99 18.63 15.54
C SER A 6 3.86 18.31 14.55
N SER A 7 3.87 17.11 13.98
CA SER A 7 2.86 16.65 13.02
C SER A 7 2.65 15.15 13.13
N THR A 8 1.44 14.70 12.85
CA THR A 8 1.12 13.27 12.70
C THR A 8 1.92 12.59 11.59
N LEU A 9 2.41 13.36 10.61
CA LEU A 9 3.25 12.85 9.53
C LEU A 9 4.62 12.34 10.00
N GLU A 10 5.09 12.75 11.18
CA GLU A 10 6.30 12.23 11.80
C GLU A 10 6.12 10.82 12.41
N LEU A 11 4.88 10.37 12.52
CA LEU A 11 4.53 9.04 13.00
C LEU A 11 4.46 8.00 11.87
N VAL A 12 4.59 8.42 10.62
CA VAL A 12 4.57 7.51 9.47
C VAL A 12 5.85 6.69 9.44
N GLY A 13 5.71 5.38 9.36
CA GLY A 13 6.84 4.45 9.41
C GLY A 13 7.21 4.00 10.82
N LYS A 14 8.39 3.38 10.96
CA LYS A 14 8.89 2.79 12.20
C LYS A 14 7.86 1.86 12.86
N THR A 15 7.17 1.10 12.03
CA THR A 15 6.13 0.18 12.47
C THR A 15 6.74 -1.06 13.11
N PRO A 16 6.09 -1.65 14.13
CA PRO A 16 6.64 -2.81 14.82
C PRO A 16 6.60 -4.08 13.98
N ILE A 17 7.49 -5.04 14.32
CA ILE A 17 7.45 -6.41 13.82
C ILE A 17 7.00 -7.31 14.97
N VAL A 18 6.10 -8.25 14.68
CA VAL A 18 5.59 -9.25 15.63
C VAL A 18 5.94 -10.65 15.15
N ASN A 19 6.38 -11.50 16.06
CA ASN A 19 6.57 -12.92 15.79
C ASN A 19 5.21 -13.64 15.91
N ALA A 20 4.71 -14.15 14.77
CA ALA A 20 3.46 -14.88 14.67
C ALA A 20 3.63 -16.37 15.09
N SER A 21 4.24 -16.60 16.24
CA SER A 21 4.64 -17.92 16.72
C SER A 21 3.46 -18.84 17.03
N ARG A 22 2.34 -18.29 17.51
CA ARG A 22 1.13 -19.08 17.81
C ARG A 22 0.44 -19.56 16.53
N TYR A 23 0.42 -18.68 15.52
CA TYR A 23 -0.10 -19.04 14.20
C TYR A 23 0.80 -20.11 13.55
N ALA A 24 2.13 -19.89 13.54
CA ALA A 24 3.10 -20.82 12.99
C ALA A 24 2.97 -22.23 13.61
N ALA A 25 2.93 -22.32 14.94
CA ALA A 25 2.79 -23.58 15.66
C ALA A 25 1.48 -24.32 15.28
N LYS A 26 0.35 -23.60 15.19
CA LYS A 26 -0.94 -24.20 14.80
C LYS A 26 -1.03 -24.55 13.33
N ALA A 27 -0.27 -23.88 12.46
CA ALA A 27 -0.14 -24.20 11.06
C ALA A 27 0.86 -25.33 10.79
N GLY A 28 1.55 -25.84 11.82
CA GLY A 28 2.54 -26.90 11.71
C GLY A 28 3.88 -26.43 11.13
N VAL A 29 4.17 -25.14 11.16
CA VAL A 29 5.45 -24.57 10.72
C VAL A 29 6.44 -24.70 11.86
N THR A 30 7.46 -25.55 11.69
CA THR A 30 8.47 -25.87 12.72
C THR A 30 9.88 -25.46 12.33
N ASP A 31 10.12 -25.18 11.06
CA ASP A 31 11.42 -24.92 10.46
C ASP A 31 11.63 -23.47 10.01
N ALA A 32 10.63 -22.61 10.26
CA ALA A 32 10.69 -21.18 9.94
C ALA A 32 10.08 -20.33 11.04
N THR A 33 10.56 -19.09 11.15
CA THR A 33 9.97 -18.05 12.00
C THR A 33 9.16 -17.10 11.13
N ILE A 34 7.86 -16.97 11.40
CA ILE A 34 6.97 -16.06 10.70
C ILE A 34 6.95 -14.70 11.42
N LEU A 35 7.47 -13.69 10.78
CA LEU A 35 7.53 -12.31 11.28
C LEU A 35 6.61 -11.42 10.46
N VAL A 36 5.79 -10.62 11.15
CA VAL A 36 4.76 -9.78 10.53
C VAL A 36 5.03 -8.31 10.83
N LYS A 37 5.31 -7.51 9.80
CA LYS A 37 5.45 -6.05 9.97
C LYS A 37 4.08 -5.38 9.96
N LEU A 38 3.73 -4.77 11.08
CA LEU A 38 2.39 -4.24 11.34
C LEU A 38 2.20 -2.82 10.79
N GLU A 39 2.00 -2.69 9.50
CA GLU A 39 1.79 -1.41 8.82
C GLU A 39 0.47 -0.69 9.21
N ALA A 40 -0.44 -1.38 9.89
CA ALA A 40 -1.64 -0.76 10.49
C ALA A 40 -1.32 0.24 11.62
N PHE A 41 -0.09 0.25 12.13
CA PHE A 41 0.37 1.22 13.13
C PHE A 41 0.76 2.58 12.52
N ASN A 42 0.74 2.73 11.21
CA ASN A 42 0.81 4.06 10.60
C ASN A 42 -0.43 4.90 10.98
N PRO A 43 -0.34 6.25 11.03
CA PRO A 43 -1.40 7.12 11.53
C PRO A 43 -2.77 6.98 10.84
N ALA A 44 -2.80 6.78 9.52
CA ALA A 44 -4.04 6.53 8.77
C ALA A 44 -4.33 5.03 8.57
N GLY A 45 -3.55 4.15 9.23
CA GLY A 45 -3.84 2.75 9.44
C GLY A 45 -3.36 1.80 8.35
N SER A 46 -2.44 2.18 7.48
CA SER A 46 -1.92 1.25 6.46
C SER A 46 -0.52 1.60 5.93
N VAL A 47 0.06 0.65 5.20
CA VAL A 47 1.32 0.84 4.45
C VAL A 47 1.24 2.01 3.46
N LYS A 48 0.05 2.40 3.04
CA LYS A 48 -0.15 3.46 2.05
C LYS A 48 0.12 4.87 2.58
N ASP A 49 0.18 5.04 3.90
CA ASP A 49 0.58 6.30 4.53
C ASP A 49 1.99 6.69 4.11
N ARG A 50 2.87 5.69 3.95
CA ARG A 50 4.27 5.91 3.50
C ARG A 50 4.32 6.50 2.10
N ILE A 51 3.63 5.86 1.15
CA ILE A 51 3.63 6.33 -0.24
C ILE A 51 2.86 7.63 -0.41
N ALA A 52 1.77 7.82 0.33
CA ALA A 52 1.01 9.07 0.33
C ALA A 52 1.90 10.25 0.73
N LYS A 53 2.59 10.12 1.87
CA LYS A 53 3.54 11.14 2.32
C LYS A 53 4.66 11.36 1.31
N ALA A 54 5.29 10.28 0.83
CA ALA A 54 6.44 10.37 -0.08
C ALA A 54 6.10 11.02 -1.43
N MET A 55 4.95 10.69 -2.02
CA MET A 55 4.52 11.29 -3.29
C MET A 55 4.23 12.79 -3.14
N ILE A 56 3.68 13.21 -1.99
CA ILE A 56 3.45 14.62 -1.70
C ILE A 56 4.77 15.34 -1.42
N ASP A 57 5.64 14.79 -0.58
CA ASP A 57 6.97 15.35 -0.29
C ASP A 57 7.79 15.55 -1.59
N ASP A 58 7.78 14.56 -2.48
CA ASP A 58 8.49 14.62 -3.76
C ASP A 58 7.89 15.70 -4.69
N ALA A 59 6.56 15.81 -4.74
CA ALA A 59 5.88 16.81 -5.55
C ALA A 59 6.15 18.25 -5.04
N GLU A 60 6.18 18.45 -3.73
CA GLU A 60 6.56 19.73 -3.12
C GLU A 60 8.02 20.07 -3.44
N ALA A 61 8.94 19.12 -3.26
CA ALA A 61 10.37 19.31 -3.52
C ALA A 61 10.64 19.67 -5.01
N LYS A 62 9.86 19.12 -5.94
CA LYS A 62 9.94 19.42 -7.36
C LYS A 62 9.15 20.67 -7.78
N GLY A 63 8.43 21.31 -6.87
CA GLY A 63 7.58 22.45 -7.16
C GLY A 63 6.34 22.12 -8.00
N ALA A 64 6.00 20.85 -8.15
CA ALA A 64 4.78 20.40 -8.82
C ALA A 64 3.53 20.59 -7.95
N LEU A 65 3.71 20.59 -6.62
CA LEU A 65 2.66 20.87 -5.63
C LEU A 65 3.07 22.09 -4.81
N LYS A 66 2.17 23.08 -4.71
CA LYS A 66 2.41 24.37 -4.04
C LYS A 66 1.20 24.74 -3.19
N ALA A 67 1.36 25.76 -2.34
CA ALA A 67 0.23 26.33 -1.62
C ALA A 67 -0.92 26.70 -2.59
N GLY A 68 -2.14 26.25 -2.28
CA GLY A 68 -3.31 26.41 -3.14
C GLY A 68 -3.45 25.40 -4.25
N SER A 69 -2.52 24.46 -4.42
CA SER A 69 -2.69 23.32 -5.35
C SER A 69 -3.79 22.37 -4.87
N VAL A 70 -4.38 21.64 -5.81
CA VAL A 70 -5.41 20.64 -5.56
C VAL A 70 -4.86 19.25 -5.89
N ILE A 71 -4.90 18.34 -4.93
CA ILE A 71 -4.55 16.94 -5.15
C ILE A 71 -5.76 16.21 -5.71
N ILE A 72 -5.59 15.44 -6.78
CA ILE A 72 -6.64 14.62 -7.37
C ILE A 72 -6.10 13.19 -7.51
N GLU A 73 -6.77 12.20 -6.93
CA GLU A 73 -6.33 10.80 -7.10
C GLU A 73 -7.52 9.87 -7.37
N PRO A 74 -7.44 9.07 -8.46
CA PRO A 74 -8.41 8.02 -8.73
C PRO A 74 -8.07 6.79 -7.89
N THR A 75 -8.73 6.63 -6.74
CA THR A 75 -8.49 5.51 -5.84
C THR A 75 -9.67 5.26 -4.93
N SER A 76 -9.92 4.00 -4.61
CA SER A 76 -10.99 3.59 -3.69
C SER A 76 -10.45 2.94 -2.41
N GLY A 77 -9.12 2.89 -2.28
CA GLY A 77 -8.46 2.13 -1.21
C GLY A 77 -7.68 2.97 -0.22
N ASN A 78 -6.76 2.29 0.45
CA ASN A 78 -5.92 2.87 1.50
C ASN A 78 -5.04 4.04 1.02
N THR A 79 -4.70 4.10 -0.27
CA THR A 79 -3.96 5.24 -0.83
C THR A 79 -4.78 6.53 -0.72
N GLY A 80 -6.09 6.47 -1.00
CA GLY A 80 -6.96 7.63 -0.83
C GLY A 80 -7.07 8.08 0.63
N ILE A 81 -7.12 7.14 1.58
CA ILE A 81 -7.15 7.44 3.01
C ILE A 81 -5.82 8.10 3.43
N GLY A 82 -4.68 7.52 3.04
CA GLY A 82 -3.37 8.07 3.32
C GLY A 82 -3.16 9.46 2.72
N LEU A 83 -3.54 9.66 1.45
CA LEU A 83 -3.45 10.97 0.80
C LEU A 83 -4.38 12.01 1.46
N ALA A 84 -5.59 11.62 1.86
CA ALA A 84 -6.51 12.51 2.57
C ALA A 84 -5.92 12.94 3.94
N SER A 85 -5.31 12.00 4.67
CA SER A 85 -4.63 12.30 5.94
C SER A 85 -3.45 13.26 5.75
N VAL A 86 -2.60 13.02 4.73
CA VAL A 86 -1.45 13.90 4.43
C VAL A 86 -1.94 15.29 3.98
N ALA A 87 -2.96 15.35 3.12
CA ALA A 87 -3.54 16.59 2.66
C ALA A 87 -4.10 17.43 3.82
N ALA A 88 -4.84 16.78 4.75
CA ALA A 88 -5.33 17.44 5.95
C ALA A 88 -4.19 18.03 6.81
N ALA A 89 -3.12 17.25 7.04
CA ALA A 89 -1.97 17.67 7.83
C ALA A 89 -1.15 18.82 7.17
N ARG A 90 -1.19 18.93 5.84
CA ARG A 90 -0.46 19.93 5.04
C ARG A 90 -1.33 21.12 4.60
N GLY A 91 -2.64 21.05 4.82
CA GLY A 91 -3.58 22.10 4.42
C GLY A 91 -3.89 22.12 2.91
N TYR A 92 -3.75 20.98 2.22
CA TYR A 92 -4.13 20.87 0.81
C TYR A 92 -5.59 20.50 0.64
N ARG A 93 -6.21 21.07 -0.39
CA ARG A 93 -7.47 20.56 -0.93
C ARG A 93 -7.20 19.24 -1.64
N ILE A 94 -8.05 18.24 -1.42
CA ILE A 94 -7.93 16.94 -2.08
C ILE A 94 -9.28 16.45 -2.59
N ILE A 95 -9.29 15.93 -3.81
CA ILE A 95 -10.43 15.31 -4.48
C ILE A 95 -10.08 13.84 -4.74
N ILE A 96 -10.83 12.93 -4.15
CA ILE A 96 -10.71 11.50 -4.42
C ILE A 96 -11.82 11.08 -5.38
N VAL A 97 -11.43 10.45 -6.47
CA VAL A 97 -12.35 9.97 -7.51
C VAL A 97 -12.47 8.46 -7.42
N MET A 98 -13.69 7.94 -7.31
CA MET A 98 -13.92 6.50 -7.19
C MET A 98 -15.28 6.07 -7.71
N PRO A 99 -15.44 4.78 -8.11
CA PRO A 99 -16.75 4.25 -8.45
C PRO A 99 -17.72 4.28 -7.25
N GLU A 100 -18.97 4.55 -7.50
CA GLU A 100 -20.04 4.59 -6.47
C GLU A 100 -20.28 3.26 -5.76
N THR A 101 -19.80 2.15 -6.33
CA THR A 101 -19.90 0.80 -5.75
C THR A 101 -18.90 0.53 -4.63
N MET A 102 -17.98 1.47 -4.38
CA MET A 102 -16.95 1.29 -3.36
C MET A 102 -17.48 1.46 -1.93
N SER A 103 -16.77 0.87 -0.96
CA SER A 103 -17.11 0.81 0.46
C SER A 103 -17.51 2.17 1.04
N VAL A 104 -18.66 2.20 1.72
CA VAL A 104 -19.19 3.39 2.38
C VAL A 104 -18.27 3.82 3.53
N GLU A 105 -17.72 2.88 4.27
CA GLU A 105 -16.81 3.11 5.40
C GLU A 105 -15.54 3.86 4.95
N ARG A 106 -14.95 3.45 3.84
CA ARG A 106 -13.78 4.14 3.27
C ARG A 106 -14.13 5.55 2.81
N ARG A 107 -15.32 5.75 2.21
CA ARG A 107 -15.79 7.08 1.84
C ARG A 107 -15.95 7.98 3.06
N GLN A 108 -16.50 7.45 4.16
CA GLN A 108 -16.64 8.19 5.42
C GLN A 108 -15.29 8.56 6.02
N LEU A 109 -14.32 7.64 6.02
CA LEU A 109 -12.95 7.93 6.49
C LEU A 109 -12.29 9.06 5.70
N MET A 110 -12.35 9.01 4.36
CA MET A 110 -11.77 10.07 3.52
C MET A 110 -12.46 11.41 3.76
N LYS A 111 -13.80 11.43 3.89
CA LYS A 111 -14.54 12.64 4.24
C LYS A 111 -14.18 13.17 5.62
N ALA A 112 -13.95 12.30 6.60
CA ALA A 112 -13.52 12.70 7.95
C ALA A 112 -12.16 13.42 7.95
N TYR A 113 -11.27 13.09 7.00
CA TYR A 113 -10.05 13.85 6.75
C TYR A 113 -10.26 15.12 5.91
N GLY A 114 -11.49 15.43 5.49
CA GLY A 114 -11.80 16.62 4.71
C GLY A 114 -11.69 16.44 3.18
N ALA A 115 -11.52 15.21 2.68
CA ALA A 115 -11.47 14.96 1.25
C ALA A 115 -12.83 15.16 0.57
N GLU A 116 -12.82 15.79 -0.59
CA GLU A 116 -13.97 15.84 -1.51
C GLU A 116 -14.02 14.51 -2.27
N LEU A 117 -15.24 13.95 -2.39
CA LEU A 117 -15.43 12.70 -3.14
C LEU A 117 -16.20 12.96 -4.42
N VAL A 118 -15.63 12.53 -5.53
CA VAL A 118 -16.31 12.47 -6.82
C VAL A 118 -16.60 11.01 -7.14
N LEU A 119 -17.89 10.66 -7.15
CA LEU A 119 -18.36 9.31 -7.45
C LEU A 119 -18.62 9.18 -8.94
N THR A 120 -18.09 8.12 -9.53
CA THR A 120 -18.31 7.77 -10.94
C THR A 120 -19.25 6.57 -11.05
N GLU A 121 -19.85 6.40 -12.21
CA GLU A 121 -20.73 5.30 -12.54
C GLU A 121 -20.06 3.94 -12.27
N GLY A 122 -20.69 3.11 -11.45
CA GLY A 122 -20.15 1.83 -11.00
C GLY A 122 -19.77 0.87 -12.14
N ALA A 123 -20.57 0.87 -13.22
CA ALA A 123 -20.34 0.03 -14.39
C ALA A 123 -19.01 0.32 -15.11
N LYS A 124 -18.48 1.55 -14.98
CA LYS A 124 -17.21 1.95 -15.59
C LYS A 124 -15.98 1.58 -14.73
N GLY A 125 -16.21 1.13 -13.49
CA GLY A 125 -15.14 0.73 -12.56
C GLY A 125 -14.04 1.77 -12.40
N MET A 126 -12.83 1.32 -12.09
CA MET A 126 -11.66 2.22 -11.93
C MET A 126 -11.27 2.96 -13.21
N LYS A 127 -11.52 2.40 -14.39
CA LYS A 127 -11.27 3.12 -15.65
C LYS A 127 -12.09 4.41 -15.75
N GLY A 128 -13.36 4.38 -15.32
CA GLY A 128 -14.21 5.56 -15.23
C GLY A 128 -13.69 6.59 -14.23
N ALA A 129 -13.19 6.14 -13.07
CA ALA A 129 -12.61 7.03 -12.07
C ALA A 129 -11.31 7.70 -12.57
N ILE A 130 -10.45 6.97 -13.27
CA ILE A 130 -9.22 7.53 -13.88
C ILE A 130 -9.59 8.59 -14.91
N ALA A 131 -10.49 8.28 -15.85
CA ALA A 131 -10.91 9.24 -16.88
C ALA A 131 -11.50 10.53 -16.26
N LYS A 132 -12.29 10.40 -15.17
CA LYS A 132 -12.85 11.55 -14.47
C LYS A 132 -11.80 12.35 -13.70
N ALA A 133 -10.79 11.69 -13.13
CA ALA A 133 -9.67 12.39 -12.50
C ALA A 133 -8.85 13.19 -13.52
N ASP A 134 -8.60 12.64 -14.69
CA ASP A 134 -7.92 13.33 -15.80
C ASP A 134 -8.72 14.52 -16.33
N GLU A 135 -10.04 14.40 -16.41
CA GLU A 135 -10.96 15.50 -16.76
C GLU A 135 -10.85 16.64 -15.72
N LEU A 136 -11.00 16.32 -14.45
CA LEU A 136 -10.89 17.29 -13.35
C LEU A 136 -9.53 17.98 -13.32
N ALA A 137 -8.46 17.24 -13.60
CA ALA A 137 -7.11 17.79 -13.64
C ALA A 137 -6.91 18.81 -14.78
N LYS A 138 -7.65 18.70 -15.87
CA LYS A 138 -7.66 19.70 -16.96
C LYS A 138 -8.51 20.93 -16.61
N GLU A 139 -9.59 20.74 -15.85
CA GLU A 139 -10.51 21.80 -15.47
C GLU A 139 -10.01 22.62 -14.27
N ILE A 140 -9.29 21.99 -13.35
CA ILE A 140 -8.83 22.62 -12.10
C ILE A 140 -7.37 23.07 -12.28
N PRO A 141 -7.11 24.39 -12.34
CA PRO A 141 -5.73 24.90 -12.40
C PRO A 141 -4.91 24.49 -11.18
N ASN A 142 -3.61 24.27 -11.37
CA ASN A 142 -2.68 23.87 -10.32
C ASN A 142 -3.06 22.53 -9.62
N SER A 143 -3.73 21.64 -10.33
CA SER A 143 -3.99 20.29 -9.83
C SER A 143 -2.77 19.38 -10.01
N PHE A 144 -2.68 18.37 -9.15
CA PHE A 144 -1.62 17.36 -9.15
C PHE A 144 -2.22 15.97 -8.92
N ILE A 145 -1.88 15.02 -9.79
CA ILE A 145 -2.24 13.61 -9.63
C ILE A 145 -1.01 12.85 -9.13
N PRO A 146 -1.01 12.33 -7.89
CA PRO A 146 0.09 11.54 -7.32
C PRO A 146 0.48 10.31 -8.14
N GLY A 147 -0.49 9.55 -8.63
CA GLY A 147 -0.26 8.45 -9.57
C GLY A 147 0.48 7.26 -8.97
N GLN A 148 -0.11 6.58 -7.99
CA GLN A 148 0.54 5.51 -7.21
C GLN A 148 1.15 4.37 -8.03
N PHE A 149 0.66 4.10 -9.24
CA PHE A 149 1.11 2.99 -10.09
C PHE A 149 2.31 3.34 -10.99
N VAL A 150 2.59 4.64 -11.15
CA VAL A 150 3.63 5.15 -12.06
C VAL A 150 4.66 6.04 -11.35
N ASN A 151 4.37 6.51 -10.15
CA ASN A 151 5.21 7.46 -9.42
C ASN A 151 6.40 6.75 -8.73
N PRO A 152 7.64 7.07 -9.10
CA PRO A 152 8.83 6.42 -8.53
C PRO A 152 9.04 6.69 -7.03
N ALA A 153 8.42 7.73 -6.46
CA ALA A 153 8.46 7.98 -5.02
C ALA A 153 7.84 6.82 -4.21
N ASN A 154 6.94 6.04 -4.83
CA ASN A 154 6.33 4.86 -4.19
C ASN A 154 7.38 3.78 -3.85
N PRO A 155 8.06 3.12 -4.78
CA PRO A 155 9.08 2.13 -4.41
C PRO A 155 10.26 2.76 -3.65
N GLU A 156 10.60 4.01 -3.94
CA GLU A 156 11.73 4.69 -3.33
C GLU A 156 11.53 4.90 -1.81
N VAL A 157 10.35 5.24 -1.33
CA VAL A 157 10.09 5.36 0.11
C VAL A 157 10.26 4.03 0.83
N HIS A 158 9.86 2.93 0.22
CA HIS A 158 10.04 1.59 0.78
C HIS A 158 11.50 1.18 0.83
N LYS A 159 12.28 1.56 -0.20
CA LYS A 159 13.72 1.36 -0.22
C LYS A 159 14.44 2.18 0.87
N LYS A 160 13.96 3.40 1.14
CA LYS A 160 14.57 4.31 2.12
C LYS A 160 14.11 4.10 3.56
N THR A 161 12.94 3.50 3.78
CA THR A 161 12.35 3.38 5.12
C THR A 161 11.99 1.95 5.48
N THR A 162 11.03 1.33 4.82
CA THR A 162 10.51 0.00 5.16
C THR A 162 11.58 -1.08 5.07
N GLY A 163 12.41 -1.05 4.04
CA GLY A 163 13.53 -1.98 3.87
C GLY A 163 14.57 -1.88 4.98
N PRO A 164 15.13 -0.68 5.24
CA PRO A 164 16.03 -0.46 6.38
C PRO A 164 15.42 -0.84 7.72
N GLU A 165 14.17 -0.45 8.00
CA GLU A 165 13.48 -0.84 9.26
C GLU A 165 13.47 -2.36 9.44
N ILE A 166 13.09 -3.12 8.41
CA ILE A 166 13.07 -4.59 8.49
C ILE A 166 14.48 -5.14 8.73
N TRP A 167 15.47 -4.63 8.02
CA TRP A 167 16.86 -5.08 8.14
C TRP A 167 17.43 -4.82 9.53
N GLU A 168 17.22 -3.63 10.06
CA GLU A 168 17.70 -3.20 11.37
C GLU A 168 16.95 -3.93 12.51
N ASP A 169 15.62 -4.02 12.45
CA ASP A 169 14.78 -4.69 13.45
C ASP A 169 15.10 -6.20 13.57
N LEU A 170 15.68 -6.80 12.53
CA LEU A 170 16.02 -8.22 12.48
C LEU A 170 17.54 -8.50 12.54
N ASP A 171 18.37 -7.51 12.89
CA ASP A 171 19.82 -7.63 12.92
C ASP A 171 20.40 -8.22 11.61
N GLY A 172 19.83 -7.88 10.47
CA GLY A 172 20.21 -8.36 9.16
C GLY A 172 19.84 -9.84 8.88
N LYS A 173 19.06 -10.48 9.72
CA LYS A 173 18.69 -11.90 9.60
C LYS A 173 17.34 -12.03 8.88
N VAL A 174 17.36 -11.84 7.58
CA VAL A 174 16.21 -11.99 6.70
C VAL A 174 16.52 -13.04 5.63
N ASP A 175 15.80 -14.14 5.63
CA ASP A 175 15.94 -15.18 4.62
C ASP A 175 14.93 -15.00 3.48
N ILE A 176 13.67 -14.66 3.82
CA ILE A 176 12.58 -14.58 2.86
C ILE A 176 11.74 -13.33 3.14
N LEU A 177 11.52 -12.53 2.10
CA LEU A 177 10.50 -11.47 2.08
C LEU A 177 9.28 -11.96 1.33
N VAL A 178 8.10 -11.89 1.95
CA VAL A 178 6.82 -12.16 1.30
C VAL A 178 5.98 -10.89 1.26
N ALA A 179 5.54 -10.46 0.09
CA ALA A 179 4.70 -9.29 -0.04
C ALA A 179 3.63 -9.42 -1.14
N GLY A 180 2.41 -9.00 -0.82
CA GLY A 180 1.31 -8.91 -1.79
C GLY A 180 1.53 -7.77 -2.79
N VAL A 181 1.24 -8.02 -4.06
CA VAL A 181 1.45 -7.04 -5.14
C VAL A 181 0.16 -6.30 -5.48
N GLY A 182 0.05 -5.07 -4.98
CA GLY A 182 -0.93 -4.09 -5.44
C GLY A 182 -0.30 -3.17 -6.47
N THR A 183 0.37 -2.11 -6.03
CA THR A 183 1.22 -1.28 -6.91
C THR A 183 2.60 -1.90 -7.17
N GLY A 184 3.03 -2.84 -6.33
CA GLY A 184 4.37 -3.43 -6.38
C GLY A 184 5.46 -2.59 -5.71
N GLY A 185 5.13 -1.39 -5.22
CA GLY A 185 6.12 -0.50 -4.61
C GLY A 185 6.81 -1.10 -3.38
N THR A 186 6.06 -1.76 -2.50
CA THR A 186 6.62 -2.45 -1.33
C THR A 186 7.59 -3.55 -1.77
N LEU A 187 7.16 -4.43 -2.67
CA LEU A 187 8.00 -5.53 -3.15
C LEU A 187 9.28 -5.03 -3.81
N SER A 188 9.16 -4.04 -4.71
CA SER A 188 10.31 -3.45 -5.41
C SER A 188 11.27 -2.72 -4.47
N GLY A 189 10.74 -1.86 -3.60
CA GLY A 189 11.56 -1.07 -2.70
C GLY A 189 12.21 -1.88 -1.60
N VAL A 190 11.43 -2.69 -0.87
CA VAL A 190 11.96 -3.54 0.21
C VAL A 190 12.82 -4.65 -0.35
N GLY A 191 12.34 -5.38 -1.36
CA GLY A 191 13.08 -6.48 -1.98
C GLY A 191 14.41 -6.01 -2.58
N GLY A 192 14.39 -4.88 -3.30
CA GLY A 192 15.62 -4.27 -3.84
C GLY A 192 16.61 -3.85 -2.75
N TYR A 193 16.12 -3.27 -1.64
CA TYR A 193 16.97 -2.93 -0.51
C TYR A 193 17.57 -4.18 0.15
N LEU A 194 16.74 -5.17 0.53
CA LEU A 194 17.20 -6.38 1.22
C LEU A 194 18.21 -7.16 0.37
N LYS A 195 17.97 -7.32 -0.94
CA LYS A 195 18.95 -7.95 -1.85
C LYS A 195 20.23 -7.15 -1.99
N SER A 196 20.21 -5.83 -1.83
CA SER A 196 21.44 -5.02 -1.81
C SER A 196 22.28 -5.24 -0.55
N GLN A 197 21.67 -5.65 0.56
CA GLN A 197 22.34 -5.99 1.82
C GLN A 197 22.81 -7.46 1.82
N ASN A 198 21.91 -8.36 1.37
CA ASN A 198 22.20 -9.78 1.24
C ASN A 198 21.55 -10.33 -0.04
N PRO A 199 22.32 -10.62 -1.10
CA PRO A 199 21.79 -11.12 -2.37
C PRO A 199 21.06 -12.48 -2.28
N ASN A 200 21.25 -13.22 -1.19
CA ASN A 200 20.61 -14.52 -0.96
C ASN A 200 19.18 -14.39 -0.39
N VAL A 201 18.73 -13.19 -0.02
CA VAL A 201 17.33 -12.98 0.41
C VAL A 201 16.40 -13.38 -0.72
N LYS A 202 15.52 -14.33 -0.44
CA LYS A 202 14.46 -14.74 -1.37
C LYS A 202 13.30 -13.77 -1.29
N VAL A 203 12.85 -13.26 -2.42
CA VAL A 203 11.71 -12.34 -2.52
C VAL A 203 10.55 -13.04 -3.18
N VAL A 204 9.42 -13.14 -2.48
CA VAL A 204 8.22 -13.83 -2.92
C VAL A 204 7.10 -12.82 -3.15
N ALA A 205 6.61 -12.75 -4.38
CA ALA A 205 5.45 -11.97 -4.76
C ALA A 205 4.16 -12.77 -4.51
N VAL A 206 3.15 -12.14 -3.93
CA VAL A 206 1.83 -12.77 -3.77
C VAL A 206 0.81 -12.04 -4.63
N GLU A 207 0.05 -12.82 -5.42
CA GLU A 207 -1.06 -12.32 -6.23
C GLU A 207 -2.32 -13.17 -6.07
N PRO A 208 -3.53 -12.63 -6.37
CA PRO A 208 -4.75 -13.42 -6.31
C PRO A 208 -4.79 -14.52 -7.39
N ALA A 209 -5.18 -15.73 -7.02
CA ALA A 209 -5.34 -16.83 -7.97
C ALA A 209 -6.40 -16.53 -9.07
N GLY A 210 -7.42 -15.74 -8.73
CA GLY A 210 -8.43 -15.26 -9.68
C GLY A 210 -7.93 -14.18 -10.65
N SER A 211 -6.75 -13.56 -10.41
CA SER A 211 -6.16 -12.53 -11.26
C SER A 211 -4.63 -12.69 -11.33
N PRO A 212 -4.14 -13.81 -11.89
CA PRO A 212 -2.72 -14.17 -11.88
C PRO A 212 -1.95 -13.44 -13.00
N VAL A 213 -1.89 -12.11 -12.91
CA VAL A 213 -1.29 -11.25 -13.94
C VAL A 213 0.22 -11.46 -14.04
N LEU A 214 0.91 -11.58 -12.90
CA LEU A 214 2.36 -11.72 -12.87
C LEU A 214 2.83 -13.10 -13.31
N SER A 215 2.11 -14.16 -12.90
CA SER A 215 2.50 -15.54 -13.21
C SER A 215 1.94 -16.05 -14.55
N LYS A 216 0.74 -15.59 -14.97
CA LYS A 216 0.03 -16.12 -16.14
C LYS A 216 -0.38 -15.06 -17.17
N GLY A 217 -0.12 -13.78 -16.92
CA GLY A 217 -0.52 -12.68 -17.81
C GLY A 217 -2.03 -12.45 -17.91
N THR A 218 -2.84 -13.03 -17.00
CA THR A 218 -4.31 -13.01 -17.10
C THR A 218 -4.91 -12.24 -15.95
N ALA A 219 -5.67 -11.18 -16.26
CA ALA A 219 -6.46 -10.45 -15.28
C ALA A 219 -7.84 -11.09 -15.09
N GLY A 220 -8.36 -11.04 -13.87
CA GLY A 220 -9.68 -11.56 -13.55
C GLY A 220 -10.26 -10.96 -12.28
N ALA A 221 -11.50 -11.34 -11.95
CA ALA A 221 -12.18 -10.91 -10.75
C ALA A 221 -11.67 -11.68 -9.52
N HIS A 222 -11.43 -10.94 -8.42
CA HIS A 222 -11.06 -11.52 -7.13
C HIS A 222 -11.61 -10.65 -5.99
N LYS A 223 -11.53 -11.17 -4.75
CA LYS A 223 -12.04 -10.49 -3.54
C LYS A 223 -10.93 -10.06 -2.56
N ILE A 224 -9.66 -10.25 -2.91
CA ILE A 224 -8.51 -9.87 -2.07
C ILE A 224 -8.21 -8.39 -2.30
N GLN A 225 -8.96 -7.51 -1.64
CA GLN A 225 -8.81 -6.07 -1.80
C GLN A 225 -7.41 -5.59 -1.36
N GLY A 226 -6.82 -4.70 -2.16
CA GLY A 226 -5.53 -4.07 -1.88
C GLY A 226 -4.36 -4.62 -2.68
N ILE A 227 -4.53 -5.80 -3.31
CA ILE A 227 -3.57 -6.39 -4.25
C ILE A 227 -4.28 -6.77 -5.56
N GLY A 228 -3.53 -7.22 -6.57
CA GLY A 228 -4.11 -7.69 -7.82
C GLY A 228 -4.74 -6.58 -8.65
N ALA A 229 -3.96 -5.60 -9.10
CA ALA A 229 -4.44 -4.43 -9.85
C ALA A 229 -5.04 -4.77 -11.23
N GLY A 230 -4.84 -5.98 -11.74
CA GLY A 230 -5.31 -6.42 -13.05
C GLY A 230 -4.36 -6.05 -14.21
N PHE A 231 -3.22 -5.48 -13.91
CA PHE A 231 -2.13 -5.15 -14.84
C PHE A 231 -0.79 -5.15 -14.10
N VAL A 232 0.32 -5.13 -14.83
CA VAL A 232 1.66 -4.97 -14.26
C VAL A 232 1.93 -3.48 -14.07
N PRO A 233 2.07 -2.99 -12.81
CA PRO A 233 2.34 -1.56 -12.57
C PRO A 233 3.74 -1.14 -13.02
N ASP A 234 3.88 0.11 -13.48
CA ASP A 234 5.18 0.65 -13.93
C ASP A 234 6.22 0.72 -12.80
N VAL A 235 5.78 0.92 -11.56
CA VAL A 235 6.66 0.97 -10.38
C VAL A 235 7.08 -0.41 -9.86
N LEU A 236 6.57 -1.50 -10.44
CA LEU A 236 6.99 -2.85 -10.09
C LEU A 236 8.26 -3.23 -10.86
N ASP A 237 9.35 -3.45 -10.15
CA ASP A 237 10.53 -4.12 -10.73
C ASP A 237 10.29 -5.63 -10.78
N THR A 238 9.97 -6.14 -11.96
CA THR A 238 9.68 -7.57 -12.18
C THR A 238 10.89 -8.49 -12.06
N ARG A 239 12.09 -7.94 -11.86
CA ARG A 239 13.34 -8.70 -11.65
C ARG A 239 13.67 -8.88 -10.17
N VAL A 240 12.94 -8.21 -9.26
CA VAL A 240 13.27 -8.21 -7.83
C VAL A 240 12.83 -9.49 -7.14
N TYR A 241 11.75 -10.10 -7.57
CA TYR A 241 11.20 -11.32 -6.96
C TYR A 241 11.73 -12.59 -7.64
N ASP A 242 11.85 -13.63 -6.83
CA ASP A 242 12.38 -14.96 -7.22
C ASP A 242 11.25 -15.97 -7.43
N GLU A 243 10.10 -15.72 -6.80
CA GLU A 243 8.93 -16.61 -6.84
C GLU A 243 7.63 -15.82 -6.82
N ILE A 244 6.59 -16.40 -7.41
CA ILE A 244 5.22 -15.87 -7.34
C ILE A 244 4.32 -16.95 -6.73
N ILE A 245 3.57 -16.58 -5.69
CA ILE A 245 2.56 -17.43 -5.08
C ILE A 245 1.18 -16.85 -5.39
N THR A 246 0.28 -17.69 -5.89
CA THR A 246 -1.13 -17.32 -6.09
C THR A 246 -1.95 -17.79 -4.90
N VAL A 247 -2.85 -16.92 -4.39
CA VAL A 247 -3.69 -17.21 -3.21
C VAL A 247 -5.16 -17.12 -3.58
N GLU A 248 -5.94 -18.13 -3.15
CA GLU A 248 -7.39 -18.16 -3.33
C GLU A 248 -8.09 -17.19 -2.35
N ASN A 249 -9.24 -16.65 -2.77
CA ASN A 249 -10.03 -15.75 -1.90
C ASN A 249 -10.38 -16.39 -0.54
N GLN A 250 -10.72 -17.68 -0.56
CA GLN A 250 -11.12 -18.42 0.63
C GLN A 250 -9.97 -18.55 1.64
N ASP A 251 -8.75 -18.80 1.13
CA ASP A 251 -7.56 -18.96 1.97
C ASP A 251 -7.17 -17.63 2.62
N ALA A 252 -7.21 -16.52 1.87
CA ALA A 252 -6.98 -15.18 2.41
C ALA A 252 -7.98 -14.84 3.53
N PHE A 253 -9.28 -15.11 3.34
CA PHE A 253 -10.29 -14.88 4.37
C PHE A 253 -10.10 -15.78 5.59
N ALA A 254 -9.81 -17.06 5.39
CA ALA A 254 -9.65 -18.03 6.46
C ALA A 254 -8.40 -17.70 7.31
N THR A 255 -7.29 -17.40 6.65
CA THR A 255 -6.02 -17.10 7.32
C THR A 255 -6.08 -15.77 8.07
N GLY A 256 -6.68 -14.73 7.48
CA GLY A 256 -6.88 -13.46 8.18
C GLY A 256 -7.65 -13.62 9.50
N ARG A 257 -8.71 -14.45 9.50
CA ARG A 257 -9.44 -14.79 10.74
C ARG A 257 -8.57 -15.57 11.75
N LYS A 258 -7.78 -16.54 11.26
CA LYS A 258 -6.87 -17.33 12.12
C LYS A 258 -5.84 -16.43 12.79
N ILE A 259 -5.26 -15.49 12.05
CA ILE A 259 -4.30 -14.51 12.62
C ILE A 259 -4.95 -13.71 13.74
N GLY A 260 -6.15 -13.15 13.49
CA GLY A 260 -6.90 -12.42 14.52
C GLY A 260 -7.17 -13.25 15.80
N HIS A 261 -7.58 -14.52 15.65
CA HIS A 261 -7.87 -15.40 16.79
C HIS A 261 -6.62 -15.93 17.51
N GLN A 262 -5.49 -16.00 16.83
CA GLN A 262 -4.28 -16.65 17.37
C GLN A 262 -3.26 -15.65 17.86
N GLU A 263 -3.09 -14.54 17.15
CA GLU A 263 -2.09 -13.52 17.48
C GLU A 263 -2.72 -12.27 18.12
N GLY A 264 -4.06 -12.16 18.12
CA GLY A 264 -4.74 -11.00 18.71
C GLY A 264 -4.60 -9.71 17.87
N VAL A 265 -4.24 -9.83 16.60
CA VAL A 265 -4.11 -8.71 15.69
C VAL A 265 -5.09 -8.83 14.51
N LEU A 266 -5.89 -7.78 14.27
CA LEU A 266 -6.77 -7.73 13.12
C LEU A 266 -5.98 -7.26 11.91
N VAL A 267 -6.11 -8.01 10.82
CA VAL A 267 -5.41 -7.76 9.56
C VAL A 267 -6.39 -7.59 8.40
N GLY A 268 -5.96 -6.90 7.35
CA GLY A 268 -6.72 -6.82 6.11
C GLY A 268 -6.75 -8.16 5.38
N ILE A 269 -7.72 -8.31 4.46
CA ILE A 269 -7.89 -9.54 3.64
C ILE A 269 -6.59 -9.90 2.91
N SER A 270 -5.88 -8.90 2.39
CA SER A 270 -4.62 -9.10 1.66
C SER A 270 -3.44 -9.55 2.54
N SER A 271 -3.59 -9.52 3.85
CA SER A 271 -2.57 -10.00 4.80
C SER A 271 -2.80 -11.47 5.21
N GLY A 272 -3.97 -11.99 4.96
CA GLY A 272 -4.32 -13.40 5.19
C GLY A 272 -3.90 -14.29 4.05
#